data_3857922c63be4c05fbc578fbad5feeb1
#
_entry.id   3857922c63be4c05fbc578fbad5feeb1
#
_cell.length_a   1.000
_cell.length_b   1.000
_cell.length_c   1.000
_cell.angle_alpha   90.00
_cell.angle_beta   90.00
_cell.angle_gamma   90.00
#
_symmetry.space_group_name_H-M   'P 1'
#
loop_
_entity.id
_entity.type
_entity.pdbx_description
1 polymer ?
#
loop_
_entity_poly.entity_id
_entity_poly.type
_entity_poly.pdbx_seq_one_letter_code
_entity_poly.pdbx_strand_id
1 'polypeptide(L)'
;MTTLALTPPASTGRRWLVALAALAVFILVDTIGLIPFRAVAGDWTGLPRTAALAVVGYGLNLVLPLALAAVLFGPRAAPGALGLNGSILTGLAVGVAGTAVMLAGFALTAPYTPPDDAFNVLMRRALLPGIAEEILYRALLFGFLFRFARWGFLPAALVGAAFFGAAHLYQGDTPTAALEAFVMTGLGAVVFAWLYAEWRFNIWVPIAFHVLMNGMWELFTFDEAAFSSATANALRLAVIVVSVVITVAAARRRGGRVVRGKAWLWGGPAA
;
A
#
# COMPACT_ATOMS: atom_id res chain seq x y z
N MET A 1 -6.99 20.27 -14.23
CA MET A 1 -6.55 19.13 -15.04
C MET A 1 -7.67 18.10 -15.05
N THR A 2 -8.28 17.92 -16.22
CA THR A 2 -9.39 16.98 -16.42
C THR A 2 -8.83 15.57 -16.30
N THR A 3 -9.10 14.88 -15.20
CA THR A 3 -8.87 13.45 -15.08
C THR A 3 -9.68 12.77 -16.18
N LEU A 4 -9.01 12.22 -17.19
CA LEU A 4 -9.63 11.32 -18.15
C LEU A 4 -10.38 10.27 -17.34
N ALA A 5 -11.69 10.31 -17.35
CA ALA A 5 -12.53 9.32 -16.70
C ALA A 5 -12.27 8.00 -17.39
N LEU A 6 -11.42 7.14 -16.79
CA LEU A 6 -11.17 5.79 -17.25
C LEU A 6 -12.48 5.02 -17.07
N THR A 7 -13.23 4.87 -18.16
CA THR A 7 -14.47 4.10 -18.15
C THR A 7 -14.15 2.63 -17.90
N PRO A 8 -14.80 1.99 -16.94
CA PRO A 8 -14.65 0.54 -16.73
C PRO A 8 -15.03 -0.22 -18.01
N PRO A 9 -14.40 -1.38 -18.28
CA PRO A 9 -14.76 -2.20 -19.42
C PRO A 9 -16.25 -2.56 -19.42
N ALA A 10 -16.92 -2.33 -20.53
CA ALA A 10 -18.38 -2.49 -20.63
C ALA A 10 -18.83 -3.96 -20.60
N SER A 11 -18.04 -4.90 -21.19
CA SER A 11 -18.40 -6.31 -21.27
C SER A 11 -17.87 -7.14 -20.10
N THR A 12 -18.63 -8.19 -19.72
CA THR A 12 -18.22 -9.14 -18.68
C THR A 12 -16.90 -9.83 -19.01
N GLY A 13 -16.68 -10.25 -20.26
CA GLY A 13 -15.42 -10.88 -20.69
C GLY A 13 -14.23 -9.96 -20.48
N ARG A 14 -14.36 -8.67 -20.78
CA ARG A 14 -13.27 -7.69 -20.56
C ARG A 14 -12.98 -7.46 -19.08
N ARG A 15 -13.98 -7.54 -18.21
CA ARG A 15 -13.78 -7.46 -16.74
C ARG A 15 -12.98 -8.64 -16.22
N TRP A 16 -13.28 -9.85 -16.68
CA TRP A 16 -12.52 -11.04 -16.33
C TRP A 16 -11.10 -10.98 -16.87
N LEU A 17 -10.90 -10.49 -18.09
CA LEU A 17 -9.57 -10.29 -18.65
C LEU A 17 -8.74 -9.36 -17.75
N VAL A 18 -9.30 -8.22 -17.34
CA VAL A 18 -8.61 -7.29 -16.43
C VAL A 18 -8.27 -7.96 -15.09
N ALA A 19 -9.20 -8.70 -14.49
CA ALA A 19 -8.97 -9.38 -13.23
C ALA A 19 -7.86 -10.42 -13.33
N LEU A 20 -7.93 -11.30 -14.34
CA LEU A 20 -6.94 -12.36 -14.55
C LEU A 20 -5.56 -11.81 -14.90
N ALA A 21 -5.50 -10.76 -15.75
CA ALA A 21 -4.24 -10.11 -16.09
C ALA A 21 -3.60 -9.41 -14.87
N ALA A 22 -4.40 -8.75 -14.04
CA ALA A 22 -3.90 -8.12 -12.80
C ALA A 22 -3.38 -9.16 -11.81
N LEU A 23 -4.12 -10.26 -11.61
CA LEU A 23 -3.69 -11.38 -10.76
C LEU A 23 -2.41 -12.03 -11.30
N ALA A 24 -2.33 -12.28 -12.62
CA ALA A 24 -1.16 -12.90 -13.23
C ALA A 24 0.10 -12.03 -13.07
N VAL A 25 0.00 -10.72 -13.33
CA VAL A 25 1.14 -9.79 -13.14
C VAL A 25 1.49 -9.67 -11.66
N PHE A 26 0.49 -9.60 -10.77
CA PHE A 26 0.72 -9.57 -9.34
C PHE A 26 1.50 -10.81 -8.87
N ILE A 27 1.00 -12.02 -9.19
CA ILE A 27 1.64 -13.29 -8.81
C ILE A 27 3.05 -13.38 -9.39
N LEU A 28 3.24 -12.97 -10.65
CA LEU A 28 4.56 -12.95 -11.28
C LEU A 28 5.54 -12.08 -10.48
N VAL A 29 5.16 -10.84 -10.15
CA VAL A 29 6.01 -9.91 -9.40
C VAL A 29 6.26 -10.41 -7.98
N ASP A 30 5.22 -10.88 -7.31
CA ASP A 30 5.28 -11.39 -5.92
C ASP A 30 6.20 -12.65 -5.84
N THR A 31 6.13 -13.54 -6.84
CA THR A 31 6.92 -14.78 -6.90
C THR A 31 8.38 -14.50 -7.25
N ILE A 32 8.65 -13.65 -8.26
CA ILE A 32 10.02 -13.28 -8.61
C ILE A 32 10.63 -12.43 -7.49
N GLY A 33 9.87 -11.46 -7.02
CA GLY A 33 10.17 -10.61 -5.87
C GLY A 33 11.62 -10.14 -5.83
N LEU A 34 12.29 -10.42 -4.71
CA LEU A 34 13.66 -9.99 -4.46
C LEU A 34 14.74 -10.97 -4.96
N ILE A 35 14.38 -12.02 -5.71
CA ILE A 35 15.35 -13.00 -6.22
C ILE A 35 16.45 -12.32 -7.06
N PRO A 36 16.14 -11.49 -8.07
CA PRO A 36 17.17 -10.81 -8.85
C PRO A 36 18.05 -9.89 -8.00
N PHE A 37 17.45 -9.19 -7.03
CA PHE A 37 18.19 -8.32 -6.13
C PHE A 37 19.20 -9.11 -5.28
N ARG A 38 18.81 -10.25 -4.71
CA ARG A 38 19.68 -11.09 -3.91
C ARG A 38 20.87 -11.62 -4.73
N ALA A 39 20.62 -11.99 -6.00
CA ALA A 39 21.66 -12.46 -6.91
C ALA A 39 22.67 -11.36 -7.28
N VAL A 40 22.20 -10.10 -7.45
CA VAL A 40 23.05 -8.98 -7.87
C VAL A 40 23.75 -8.31 -6.69
N ALA A 41 23.01 -8.01 -5.61
CA ALA A 41 23.52 -7.17 -4.53
C ALA A 41 24.36 -7.93 -3.50
N GLY A 42 24.19 -9.26 -3.36
CA GLY A 42 24.99 -10.06 -2.44
C GLY A 42 25.24 -9.37 -1.09
N ASP A 43 26.52 -9.17 -0.78
CA ASP A 43 26.99 -8.52 0.44
C ASP A 43 27.16 -6.99 0.33
N TRP A 44 26.63 -6.37 -0.73
CA TRP A 44 26.70 -4.92 -0.87
C TRP A 44 26.06 -4.21 0.33
N THR A 45 26.64 -3.08 0.73
CA THR A 45 26.15 -2.25 1.83
C THR A 45 25.93 -0.81 1.38
N GLY A 46 25.35 0.02 2.24
CA GLY A 46 25.17 1.46 1.99
C GLY A 46 24.40 1.79 0.71
N LEU A 47 24.80 2.86 0.04
CA LEU A 47 24.14 3.40 -1.17
C LEU A 47 24.09 2.42 -2.35
N PRO A 48 25.14 1.66 -2.69
CA PRO A 48 25.08 0.66 -3.77
C PRO A 48 23.99 -0.40 -3.54
N ARG A 49 23.87 -0.92 -2.30
CA ARG A 49 22.80 -1.85 -1.95
C ARG A 49 21.43 -1.21 -2.09
N THR A 50 21.28 0.03 -1.64
CA THR A 50 20.01 0.78 -1.75
C THR A 50 19.62 1.01 -3.20
N ALA A 51 20.55 1.40 -4.06
CA ALA A 51 20.31 1.57 -5.50
C ALA A 51 19.95 0.24 -6.18
N ALA A 52 20.65 -0.85 -5.86
CA ALA A 52 20.32 -2.17 -6.38
C ALA A 52 18.92 -2.63 -5.96
N LEU A 53 18.52 -2.39 -4.72
CA LEU A 53 17.18 -2.70 -4.24
C LEU A 53 16.11 -1.90 -5.00
N ALA A 54 16.35 -0.59 -5.22
CA ALA A 54 15.43 0.27 -5.94
C ALA A 54 15.20 -0.20 -7.40
N VAL A 55 16.28 -0.54 -8.11
CA VAL A 55 16.24 -0.86 -9.53
C VAL A 55 15.92 -2.33 -9.76
N VAL A 56 16.66 -3.23 -9.13
CA VAL A 56 16.58 -4.68 -9.38
C VAL A 56 15.52 -5.33 -8.49
N GLY A 57 15.42 -4.91 -7.22
CA GLY A 57 14.46 -5.47 -6.27
C GLY A 57 13.03 -5.00 -6.52
N TYR A 58 12.85 -3.69 -6.61
CA TYR A 58 11.51 -3.08 -6.70
C TYR A 58 11.16 -2.51 -8.07
N GLY A 59 12.09 -2.50 -9.04
CA GLY A 59 11.81 -1.98 -10.39
C GLY A 59 10.64 -2.66 -11.07
N LEU A 60 10.51 -3.97 -10.91
CA LEU A 60 9.40 -4.75 -11.47
C LEU A 60 8.03 -4.36 -10.86
N ASN A 61 7.99 -3.93 -9.60
CA ASN A 61 6.77 -3.48 -8.93
C ASN A 61 6.17 -2.21 -9.56
N LEU A 62 6.95 -1.45 -10.29
CA LEU A 62 6.48 -0.28 -11.03
C LEU A 62 6.33 -0.58 -12.53
N VAL A 63 7.33 -1.22 -13.13
CA VAL A 63 7.39 -1.43 -14.59
C VAL A 63 6.28 -2.34 -15.09
N LEU A 64 6.06 -3.49 -14.45
CA LEU A 64 5.04 -4.44 -14.90
C LEU A 64 3.59 -3.93 -14.70
N PRO A 65 3.21 -3.31 -13.56
CA PRO A 65 1.93 -2.64 -13.44
C PRO A 65 1.69 -1.54 -14.46
N LEU A 66 2.70 -0.69 -14.74
CA LEU A 66 2.59 0.34 -15.77
C LEU A 66 2.44 -0.25 -17.16
N ALA A 67 3.21 -1.28 -17.49
CA ALA A 67 3.10 -1.98 -18.78
C ALA A 67 1.72 -2.60 -18.96
N LEU A 68 1.20 -3.30 -17.96
CA LEU A 68 -0.15 -3.86 -18.00
C LEU A 68 -1.20 -2.76 -18.17
N ALA A 69 -1.10 -1.67 -17.41
CA ALA A 69 -2.01 -0.53 -17.53
C ALA A 69 -1.95 0.09 -18.93
N ALA A 70 -0.76 0.20 -19.52
CA ALA A 70 -0.57 0.72 -20.86
C ALA A 70 -1.19 -0.19 -21.94
N VAL A 71 -1.07 -1.51 -21.80
CA VAL A 71 -1.70 -2.49 -22.69
C VAL A 71 -3.22 -2.44 -22.60
N LEU A 72 -3.78 -2.35 -21.38
CA LEU A 72 -5.23 -2.41 -21.17
C LEU A 72 -5.95 -1.09 -21.48
N PHE A 73 -5.31 0.05 -21.19
CA PHE A 73 -5.95 1.39 -21.20
C PHE A 73 -5.23 2.40 -22.10
N GLY A 74 -4.08 2.05 -22.66
CA GLY A 74 -3.22 2.94 -23.43
C GLY A 74 -2.14 3.64 -22.56
N PRO A 75 -0.97 3.97 -23.16
CA PRO A 75 0.19 4.47 -22.41
C PRO A 75 -0.08 5.81 -21.72
N ARG A 76 -0.89 6.70 -22.31
CA ARG A 76 -1.25 7.99 -21.69
C ARG A 76 -2.15 7.84 -20.46
N ALA A 77 -2.94 6.79 -20.41
CA ALA A 77 -3.88 6.52 -19.30
C ALA A 77 -3.23 5.68 -18.19
N ALA A 78 -2.13 4.99 -18.44
CA ALA A 78 -1.50 4.06 -17.52
C ALA A 78 -1.15 4.67 -16.16
N PRO A 79 -0.52 5.86 -16.05
CA PRO A 79 -0.25 6.47 -14.73
C PRO A 79 -1.54 6.75 -13.95
N GLY A 80 -2.59 7.21 -14.62
CA GLY A 80 -3.90 7.47 -14.00
C GLY A 80 -4.62 6.19 -13.57
N ALA A 81 -4.43 5.08 -14.28
CA ALA A 81 -4.97 3.78 -13.90
C ALA A 81 -4.38 3.29 -12.57
N LEU A 82 -3.11 3.59 -12.31
CA LEU A 82 -2.41 3.30 -11.05
C LEU A 82 -2.57 4.40 -9.99
N GLY A 83 -3.25 5.50 -10.31
CA GLY A 83 -3.44 6.61 -9.37
C GLY A 83 -2.21 7.51 -9.15
N LEU A 84 -1.18 7.38 -10.00
CA LEU A 84 0.06 8.16 -9.94
C LEU A 84 -0.16 9.64 -10.28
N ASN A 85 -1.23 9.97 -11.02
CA ASN A 85 -1.64 11.34 -11.34
C ASN A 85 -2.31 12.07 -10.15
N GLY A 86 -2.48 11.39 -9.01
CA GLY A 86 -2.99 11.99 -7.80
C GLY A 86 -2.04 13.06 -7.24
N SER A 87 -2.56 13.92 -6.37
CA SER A 87 -1.76 14.97 -5.74
C SER A 87 -0.84 14.39 -4.65
N ILE A 88 0.46 14.53 -4.84
CA ILE A 88 1.48 14.16 -3.83
C ILE A 88 1.28 14.98 -2.55
N LEU A 89 1.03 16.29 -2.69
CA LEU A 89 0.80 17.17 -1.54
C LEU A 89 -0.41 16.75 -0.71
N THR A 90 -1.49 16.31 -1.36
CA THR A 90 -2.64 15.74 -0.66
C THR A 90 -2.25 14.46 0.06
N GLY A 91 -1.49 13.57 -0.60
CA GLY A 91 -0.98 12.35 0.02
C GLY A 91 -0.16 12.64 1.27
N LEU A 92 0.81 13.53 1.17
CA LEU A 92 1.66 13.94 2.30
C LEU A 92 0.87 14.60 3.42
N ALA A 93 -0.02 15.55 3.11
CA ALA A 93 -0.82 16.24 4.12
C ALA A 93 -1.71 15.27 4.92
N VAL A 94 -2.38 14.33 4.21
CA VAL A 94 -3.25 13.33 4.84
C VAL A 94 -2.43 12.29 5.61
N GLY A 95 -1.31 11.84 5.05
CA GLY A 95 -0.40 10.91 5.71
C GLY A 95 0.17 11.50 7.01
N VAL A 96 0.72 12.71 6.96
CA VAL A 96 1.25 13.40 8.15
C VAL A 96 0.16 13.61 9.19
N ALA A 97 -1.01 14.14 8.80
CA ALA A 97 -2.11 14.35 9.74
C ALA A 97 -2.61 13.04 10.38
N GLY A 98 -2.67 11.96 9.60
CA GLY A 98 -3.13 10.66 10.08
C GLY A 98 -2.13 9.94 10.98
N THR A 99 -0.81 10.08 10.71
CA THR A 99 0.24 9.39 11.47
C THR A 99 0.81 10.22 12.62
N ALA A 100 0.43 11.50 12.75
CA ALA A 100 0.92 12.39 13.81
C ALA A 100 0.67 11.83 15.23
N VAL A 101 -0.47 11.14 15.44
CA VAL A 101 -0.80 10.49 16.70
C VAL A 101 0.19 9.37 17.04
N MET A 102 0.66 8.62 16.06
CA MET A 102 1.66 7.57 16.26
C MET A 102 3.03 8.16 16.55
N LEU A 103 3.43 9.21 15.82
CA LEU A 103 4.68 9.91 16.09
C LEU A 103 4.72 10.49 17.51
N ALA A 104 3.65 11.17 17.94
CA ALA A 104 3.54 11.69 19.29
C ALA A 104 3.59 10.57 20.34
N GLY A 105 2.85 9.48 20.11
CA GLY A 105 2.87 8.32 20.99
C GLY A 105 4.25 7.70 21.12
N PHE A 106 4.94 7.46 19.99
CA PHE A 106 6.30 6.92 19.99
C PHE A 106 7.29 7.84 20.70
N ALA A 107 7.24 9.15 20.44
CA ALA A 107 8.09 10.11 21.11
C ALA A 107 7.89 10.18 22.66
N LEU A 108 6.70 9.81 23.14
CA LEU A 108 6.38 9.79 24.56
C LEU A 108 6.67 8.46 25.25
N THR A 109 6.69 7.35 24.49
CA THR A 109 6.70 5.99 25.08
C THR A 109 7.90 5.14 24.69
N ALA A 110 8.69 5.57 23.69
CA ALA A 110 9.82 4.81 23.17
C ALA A 110 11.08 5.66 23.00
N PRO A 111 12.28 5.12 23.26
CA PRO A 111 13.53 5.80 22.98
C PRO A 111 13.69 6.12 21.49
N TYR A 112 14.12 7.33 21.17
CA TYR A 112 14.57 7.70 19.83
C TYR A 112 15.97 7.18 19.60
N THR A 113 16.09 6.21 18.72
CA THR A 113 17.34 5.44 18.47
C THR A 113 17.56 5.29 16.97
N PRO A 114 17.82 6.40 16.24
CA PRO A 114 18.07 6.30 14.81
C PRO A 114 19.30 5.43 14.53
N PRO A 115 19.27 4.60 13.47
CA PRO A 115 20.44 3.84 13.06
C PRO A 115 21.56 4.75 12.54
N ASP A 116 22.84 4.34 12.67
CA ASP A 116 23.98 5.12 12.20
C ASP A 116 23.89 5.49 10.71
N ASP A 117 23.40 4.56 9.87
CA ASP A 117 23.14 4.77 8.44
C ASP A 117 21.64 5.04 8.19
N ALA A 118 21.07 6.00 8.94
CA ALA A 118 19.63 6.29 8.92
C ALA A 118 19.09 6.55 7.50
N PHE A 119 19.84 7.26 6.66
CA PHE A 119 19.42 7.53 5.29
C PHE A 119 19.17 6.23 4.50
N ASN A 120 20.15 5.35 4.41
CA ASN A 120 20.00 4.11 3.65
C ASN A 120 19.02 3.14 4.30
N VAL A 121 18.92 3.11 5.63
CA VAL A 121 17.93 2.29 6.34
C VAL A 121 16.52 2.77 6.02
N LEU A 122 16.23 4.07 6.15
CA LEU A 122 14.92 4.64 5.82
C LEU A 122 14.57 4.48 4.33
N MET A 123 15.56 4.63 3.44
CA MET A 123 15.33 4.33 2.03
C MET A 123 14.90 2.88 1.81
N ARG A 124 15.62 1.91 2.39
CA ARG A 124 15.39 0.47 2.15
C ARG A 124 14.19 -0.10 2.90
N ARG A 125 13.87 0.42 4.08
CA ARG A 125 12.85 -0.17 4.96
C ARG A 125 11.57 0.65 5.06
N ALA A 126 11.60 1.91 4.63
CA ALA A 126 10.42 2.76 4.64
C ALA A 126 10.02 3.23 3.23
N LEU A 127 10.89 3.97 2.53
CA LEU A 127 10.50 4.64 1.28
C LEU A 127 10.31 3.66 0.12
N LEU A 128 11.30 2.81 -0.15
CA LEU A 128 11.23 1.88 -1.30
C LEU A 128 10.11 0.85 -1.15
N PRO A 129 9.96 0.13 -0.02
CA PRO A 129 8.81 -0.76 0.17
C PRO A 129 7.49 0.01 0.19
N GLY A 130 7.41 1.17 0.86
CA GLY A 130 6.19 1.97 0.91
C GLY A 130 5.70 2.43 -0.46
N ILE A 131 6.57 2.66 -1.43
CA ILE A 131 6.20 2.97 -2.82
C ILE A 131 5.86 1.68 -3.59
N ALA A 132 6.76 0.69 -3.56
CA ALA A 132 6.67 -0.49 -4.39
C ALA A 132 5.46 -1.37 -4.03
N GLU A 133 5.25 -1.59 -2.74
CA GLU A 133 4.15 -2.42 -2.24
C GLU A 133 2.80 -1.72 -2.44
N GLU A 134 2.70 -0.40 -2.26
CA GLU A 134 1.44 0.29 -2.53
C GLU A 134 1.08 0.26 -4.02
N ILE A 135 2.06 0.37 -4.92
CA ILE A 135 1.81 0.22 -6.36
C ILE A 135 1.35 -1.20 -6.69
N LEU A 136 1.99 -2.22 -6.11
CA LEU A 136 1.68 -3.61 -6.40
C LEU A 136 0.34 -4.04 -5.78
N TYR A 137 0.14 -3.79 -4.49
CA TYR A 137 -1.03 -4.29 -3.76
C TYR A 137 -2.25 -3.38 -3.91
N ARG A 138 -2.09 -2.04 -3.85
CA ARG A 138 -3.23 -1.11 -3.87
C ARG A 138 -3.55 -0.61 -5.26
N ALA A 139 -2.54 -0.17 -6.04
CA ALA A 139 -2.83 0.35 -7.38
C ALA A 139 -3.14 -0.77 -8.37
N LEU A 140 -2.28 -1.80 -8.46
CA LEU A 140 -2.49 -2.91 -9.38
C LEU A 140 -3.56 -3.88 -8.88
N LEU A 141 -3.27 -4.64 -7.80
CA LEU A 141 -4.13 -5.76 -7.41
C LEU A 141 -5.52 -5.27 -7.00
N PHE A 142 -5.63 -4.50 -5.92
CA PHE A 142 -6.91 -3.99 -5.46
C PHE A 142 -7.57 -3.06 -6.49
N GLY A 143 -6.83 -2.10 -7.02
CA GLY A 143 -7.36 -1.09 -7.94
C GLY A 143 -7.94 -1.70 -9.21
N PHE A 144 -7.28 -2.69 -9.81
CA PHE A 144 -7.79 -3.33 -11.03
C PHE A 144 -8.98 -4.22 -10.74
N LEU A 145 -8.98 -4.96 -9.63
CA LEU A 145 -10.12 -5.79 -9.24
C LEU A 145 -11.35 -4.91 -8.91
N PHE A 146 -11.19 -3.91 -8.05
CA PHE A 146 -12.31 -3.09 -7.60
C PHE A 146 -12.78 -2.08 -8.66
N ARG A 147 -11.84 -1.32 -9.24
CA ARG A 147 -12.15 -0.19 -10.13
C ARG A 147 -12.53 -0.62 -11.54
N PHE A 148 -11.77 -1.55 -12.12
CA PHE A 148 -11.92 -1.90 -13.53
C PHE A 148 -12.61 -3.25 -13.76
N ALA A 149 -12.29 -4.29 -12.99
CA ALA A 149 -13.01 -5.55 -13.04
C ALA A 149 -14.37 -5.50 -12.34
N ARG A 150 -14.65 -4.41 -11.58
CA ARG A 150 -15.94 -4.16 -10.90
C ARG A 150 -16.25 -5.16 -9.81
N TRP A 151 -15.25 -5.73 -9.16
CA TRP A 151 -15.44 -6.50 -7.94
C TRP A 151 -15.94 -5.58 -6.82
N GLY A 152 -16.57 -6.16 -5.79
CA GLY A 152 -16.85 -5.40 -4.58
C GLY A 152 -15.57 -5.02 -3.83
N PHE A 153 -15.67 -4.00 -2.97
CA PHE A 153 -14.54 -3.57 -2.15
C PHE A 153 -13.99 -4.72 -1.30
N LEU A 154 -14.86 -5.39 -0.53
CA LEU A 154 -14.42 -6.48 0.36
C LEU A 154 -13.76 -7.64 -0.41
N PRO A 155 -14.35 -8.22 -1.46
CA PRO A 155 -13.68 -9.28 -2.22
C PRO A 155 -12.32 -8.84 -2.77
N ALA A 156 -12.22 -7.62 -3.33
CA ALA A 156 -10.97 -7.13 -3.88
C ALA A 156 -9.91 -6.85 -2.78
N ALA A 157 -10.32 -6.24 -1.66
CA ALA A 157 -9.42 -5.92 -0.55
C ALA A 157 -8.93 -7.17 0.18
N LEU A 158 -9.80 -8.17 0.37
CA LEU A 158 -9.43 -9.43 1.07
C LEU A 158 -8.42 -10.25 0.27
N VAL A 159 -8.48 -10.25 -1.06
CA VAL A 159 -7.43 -10.88 -1.88
C VAL A 159 -6.08 -10.22 -1.59
N GLY A 160 -6.00 -8.89 -1.65
CA GLY A 160 -4.78 -8.16 -1.33
C GLY A 160 -4.31 -8.36 0.11
N ALA A 161 -5.25 -8.40 1.08
CA ALA A 161 -4.95 -8.62 2.49
C ALA A 161 -4.38 -10.01 2.77
N ALA A 162 -4.90 -11.05 2.12
CA ALA A 162 -4.40 -12.42 2.28
C ALA A 162 -2.95 -12.54 1.80
N PHE A 163 -2.63 -12.01 0.60
CA PHE A 163 -1.25 -12.02 0.11
C PHE A 163 -0.33 -11.15 0.94
N PHE A 164 -0.77 -9.93 1.30
CA PHE A 164 0.04 -9.01 2.11
C PHE A 164 0.33 -9.56 3.50
N GLY A 165 -0.67 -10.15 4.16
CA GLY A 165 -0.49 -10.83 5.44
C GLY A 165 0.46 -12.03 5.33
N ALA A 166 0.30 -12.86 4.29
CA ALA A 166 1.16 -14.01 4.05
C ALA A 166 2.64 -13.60 3.82
N ALA A 167 2.86 -12.51 3.09
CA ALA A 167 4.19 -11.96 2.87
C ALA A 167 4.88 -11.47 4.15
N HIS A 168 4.14 -11.30 5.26
CA HIS A 168 4.66 -10.81 6.54
C HIS A 168 4.77 -11.89 7.64
N LEU A 169 4.43 -13.14 7.34
CA LEU A 169 4.54 -14.27 8.29
C LEU A 169 5.94 -14.42 8.88
N TYR A 170 6.98 -14.07 8.12
CA TYR A 170 8.38 -14.15 8.56
C TYR A 170 8.73 -13.20 9.70
N GLN A 171 7.84 -12.24 10.03
CA GLN A 171 8.06 -11.28 11.12
C GLN A 171 7.72 -11.85 12.51
N GLY A 172 7.19 -13.06 12.58
CA GLY A 172 6.93 -13.75 13.83
C GLY A 172 7.86 -14.95 14.05
N ASP A 173 8.51 -15.01 15.20
CA ASP A 173 9.43 -16.10 15.58
C ASP A 173 8.68 -17.35 16.08
N THR A 174 7.40 -17.23 16.36
CA THR A 174 6.52 -18.33 16.78
C THR A 174 5.28 -18.39 15.89
N PRO A 175 4.56 -19.53 15.82
CA PRO A 175 3.31 -19.61 15.07
C PRO A 175 2.28 -18.56 15.48
N THR A 176 2.19 -18.25 16.78
CA THR A 176 1.29 -17.21 17.29
C THR A 176 1.71 -15.82 16.82
N ALA A 177 2.98 -15.46 16.95
CA ALA A 177 3.51 -14.18 16.48
C ALA A 177 3.41 -14.03 14.95
N ALA A 178 3.62 -15.11 14.19
CA ALA A 178 3.41 -15.12 12.75
C ALA A 178 1.94 -14.88 12.39
N LEU A 179 0.99 -15.49 13.13
CA LEU A 179 -0.44 -15.24 12.94
C LEU A 179 -0.83 -13.80 13.30
N GLU A 180 -0.27 -13.25 14.38
CA GLU A 180 -0.45 -11.83 14.75
C GLU A 180 0.04 -10.92 13.63
N ALA A 181 1.23 -11.15 13.09
CA ALA A 181 1.79 -10.41 11.97
C ALA A 181 0.86 -10.50 10.74
N PHE A 182 0.40 -11.70 10.38
CA PHE A 182 -0.56 -11.91 9.29
C PHE A 182 -1.83 -11.11 9.47
N VAL A 183 -2.47 -11.20 10.63
CA VAL A 183 -3.74 -10.53 10.91
C VAL A 183 -3.56 -9.02 10.92
N MET A 184 -2.55 -8.49 11.60
CA MET A 184 -2.32 -7.05 11.72
C MET A 184 -1.97 -6.40 10.39
N THR A 185 -1.09 -7.03 9.62
CA THR A 185 -0.72 -6.51 8.29
C THR A 185 -1.86 -6.67 7.28
N GLY A 186 -2.62 -7.78 7.35
CA GLY A 186 -3.82 -7.98 6.55
C GLY A 186 -4.91 -6.94 6.82
N LEU A 187 -5.18 -6.63 8.09
CA LEU A 187 -6.12 -5.56 8.48
C LEU A 187 -5.63 -4.20 7.96
N GLY A 188 -4.35 -3.90 8.14
CA GLY A 188 -3.73 -2.69 7.58
C GLY A 188 -3.89 -2.60 6.07
N ALA A 189 -3.75 -3.74 5.37
CA ALA A 189 -3.96 -3.81 3.93
C ALA A 189 -5.38 -3.43 3.51
N VAL A 190 -6.41 -3.87 4.25
CA VAL A 190 -7.81 -3.47 4.00
C VAL A 190 -8.02 -1.98 4.22
N VAL A 191 -7.46 -1.43 5.31
CA VAL A 191 -7.54 0.02 5.60
C VAL A 191 -6.89 0.84 4.49
N PHE A 192 -5.70 0.47 4.04
CA PHE A 192 -5.00 1.18 2.97
C PHE A 192 -5.71 1.08 1.62
N ALA A 193 -6.31 -0.07 1.30
CA ALA A 193 -7.18 -0.21 0.13
C ALA A 193 -8.40 0.73 0.22
N TRP A 194 -8.98 0.88 1.42
CA TRP A 194 -10.09 1.80 1.64
C TRP A 194 -9.63 3.27 1.53
N LEU A 195 -8.51 3.65 2.12
CA LEU A 195 -7.93 4.99 1.95
C LEU A 195 -7.68 5.29 0.47
N TYR A 196 -7.05 4.38 -0.27
CA TYR A 196 -6.82 4.54 -1.70
C TYR A 196 -8.13 4.80 -2.46
N ALA A 197 -9.17 4.00 -2.22
CA ALA A 197 -10.47 4.18 -2.85
C ALA A 197 -11.13 5.51 -2.48
N GLU A 198 -11.21 5.83 -1.18
CA GLU A 198 -11.91 7.02 -0.69
C GLU A 198 -11.21 8.33 -1.09
N TRP A 199 -9.89 8.32 -1.26
CA TRP A 199 -9.14 9.45 -1.81
C TRP A 199 -9.10 9.46 -3.35
N ARG A 200 -10.15 8.91 -3.98
CA ARG A 200 -10.35 8.93 -5.43
C ARG A 200 -9.19 8.27 -6.19
N PHE A 201 -8.70 7.18 -5.65
CA PHE A 201 -7.57 6.41 -6.20
C PHE A 201 -6.27 7.24 -6.29
N ASN A 202 -6.04 8.13 -5.35
CA ASN A 202 -4.77 8.81 -5.17
C ASN A 202 -3.81 7.89 -4.41
N ILE A 203 -2.85 7.28 -5.11
CA ILE A 203 -1.91 6.31 -4.52
C ILE A 203 -0.93 6.97 -3.52
N TRP A 204 -0.71 8.27 -3.63
CA TRP A 204 0.18 8.99 -2.73
C TRP A 204 -0.33 9.04 -1.28
N VAL A 205 -1.63 8.83 -1.07
CA VAL A 205 -2.18 8.77 0.28
C VAL A 205 -1.69 7.51 1.02
N PRO A 206 -1.97 6.27 0.56
CA PRO A 206 -1.46 5.09 1.26
C PRO A 206 0.07 5.02 1.22
N ILE A 207 0.76 5.48 0.17
CA ILE A 207 2.23 5.60 0.16
C ILE A 207 2.72 6.45 1.33
N ALA A 208 2.14 7.63 1.55
CA ALA A 208 2.57 8.51 2.64
C ALA A 208 2.36 7.85 4.01
N PHE A 209 1.21 7.22 4.26
CA PHE A 209 0.98 6.46 5.49
C PHE A 209 2.02 5.35 5.67
N HIS A 210 2.24 4.54 4.64
CA HIS A 210 3.18 3.42 4.69
C HIS A 210 4.60 3.88 5.01
N VAL A 211 5.11 4.84 4.25
CA VAL A 211 6.45 5.39 4.42
C VAL A 211 6.64 6.00 5.82
N LEU A 212 5.67 6.81 6.28
CA LEU A 212 5.77 7.46 7.58
C LEU A 212 5.71 6.45 8.73
N MET A 213 4.80 5.48 8.66
CA MET A 213 4.68 4.45 9.70
C MET A 213 5.94 3.57 9.76
N ASN A 214 6.43 3.09 8.62
CA ASN A 214 7.67 2.30 8.58
C ASN A 214 8.87 3.12 9.07
N GLY A 215 8.96 4.40 8.66
CA GLY A 215 10.03 5.28 9.14
C GLY A 215 10.04 5.45 10.66
N MET A 216 8.88 5.54 11.28
CA MET A 216 8.80 5.62 12.75
C MET A 216 9.31 4.34 13.43
N TRP A 217 9.03 3.16 12.85
CA TRP A 217 9.57 1.89 13.36
C TRP A 217 11.10 1.79 13.26
N GLU A 218 11.71 2.45 12.32
CA GLU A 218 13.18 2.48 12.18
C GLU A 218 13.86 3.54 13.07
N LEU A 219 13.11 4.48 13.61
CA LEU A 219 13.64 5.59 14.41
C LEU A 219 13.40 5.44 15.91
N PHE A 220 12.49 4.55 16.33
CA PHE A 220 12.15 4.32 17.74
C PHE A 220 12.26 2.84 18.08
N THR A 221 12.79 2.53 19.27
CA THR A 221 12.95 1.14 19.73
C THR A 221 11.89 0.79 20.77
N PHE A 222 11.27 -0.37 20.60
CA PHE A 222 10.39 -1.00 21.58
C PHE A 222 11.03 -2.27 22.11
N ASP A 223 10.92 -2.51 23.42
CA ASP A 223 11.47 -3.71 24.09
C ASP A 223 10.72 -4.99 23.71
N GLU A 224 9.47 -4.84 23.26
CA GLU A 224 8.64 -5.96 22.80
C GLU A 224 8.62 -6.07 21.29
N ALA A 225 8.36 -7.28 20.79
CA ALA A 225 8.13 -7.49 19.36
C ALA A 225 7.00 -6.57 18.84
N ALA A 226 7.20 -5.98 17.67
CA ALA A 226 6.35 -4.93 17.13
C ALA A 226 4.83 -5.24 17.11
N PHE A 227 4.45 -6.50 16.94
CA PHE A 227 3.05 -6.93 16.91
C PHE A 227 2.49 -7.37 18.26
N SER A 228 3.34 -7.66 19.24
CA SER A 228 2.94 -8.07 20.59
C SER A 228 2.80 -6.90 21.56
N SER A 229 3.39 -5.74 21.24
CA SER A 229 3.32 -4.55 22.09
C SER A 229 1.91 -3.95 22.11
N ALA A 230 1.29 -3.92 23.30
CA ALA A 230 -0.04 -3.32 23.50
C ALA A 230 -0.05 -1.83 23.15
N THR A 231 1.01 -1.10 23.53
CA THR A 231 1.18 0.34 23.22
C THR A 231 1.26 0.57 21.72
N ALA A 232 2.09 -0.20 21.02
CA ALA A 232 2.24 -0.07 19.58
C ALA A 232 0.93 -0.39 18.84
N ASN A 233 0.20 -1.41 19.26
CA ASN A 233 -1.08 -1.78 18.68
C ASN A 233 -2.17 -0.72 18.97
N ALA A 234 -2.19 -0.12 20.17
CA ALA A 234 -3.08 1.00 20.47
C ALA A 234 -2.79 2.21 19.56
N LEU A 235 -1.52 2.52 19.29
CA LEU A 235 -1.14 3.61 18.41
C LEU A 235 -1.47 3.32 16.93
N ARG A 236 -1.32 2.07 16.46
CA ARG A 236 -1.84 1.65 15.14
C ARG A 236 -3.34 1.85 15.02
N LEU A 237 -4.09 1.43 16.05
CA LEU A 237 -5.55 1.65 16.09
C LEU A 237 -5.88 3.14 16.07
N ALA A 238 -5.16 3.97 16.83
CA ALA A 238 -5.34 5.43 16.81
C ALA A 238 -5.11 6.03 15.43
N VAL A 239 -4.07 5.58 14.69
CA VAL A 239 -3.85 5.98 13.28
C VAL A 239 -5.04 5.59 12.41
N ILE A 240 -5.58 4.38 12.56
CA ILE A 240 -6.77 3.94 11.82
C ILE A 240 -7.95 4.86 12.12
N VAL A 241 -8.26 5.13 13.39
CA VAL A 241 -9.37 5.99 13.79
C VAL A 241 -9.21 7.40 13.23
N VAL A 242 -8.04 8.01 13.39
CA VAL A 242 -7.76 9.37 12.88
C VAL A 242 -7.87 9.40 11.35
N SER A 243 -7.30 8.41 10.65
CA SER A 243 -7.38 8.34 9.19
C SER A 243 -8.82 8.19 8.69
N VAL A 244 -9.64 7.39 9.38
CA VAL A 244 -11.07 7.23 9.06
C VAL A 244 -11.83 8.56 9.28
N VAL A 245 -11.61 9.23 10.39
CA VAL A 245 -12.26 10.53 10.68
C VAL A 245 -11.90 11.56 9.62
N ILE A 246 -10.62 11.75 9.32
CA ILE A 246 -10.14 12.68 8.27
C ILE A 246 -10.76 12.33 6.93
N THR A 247 -10.73 11.06 6.54
CA THR A 247 -11.22 10.59 5.23
C THR A 247 -12.72 10.76 5.08
N VAL A 248 -13.51 10.41 6.12
CA VAL A 248 -14.96 10.58 6.12
C VAL A 248 -15.34 12.07 6.07
N ALA A 249 -14.68 12.92 6.85
CA ALA A 249 -14.90 14.37 6.82
C ALA A 249 -14.59 14.95 5.43
N ALA A 250 -13.47 14.55 4.83
CA ALA A 250 -13.09 14.97 3.48
C ALA A 250 -14.05 14.42 2.41
N ALA A 251 -14.53 13.17 2.54
CA ALA A 251 -15.47 12.57 1.61
C ALA A 251 -16.84 13.31 1.64
N ARG A 252 -17.32 13.71 2.83
CA ARG A 252 -18.55 14.52 2.94
C ARG A 252 -18.43 15.84 2.17
N ARG A 253 -17.29 16.52 2.25
CA ARG A 253 -17.03 17.78 1.52
C ARG A 253 -16.92 17.59 0.00
N ARG A 254 -16.54 16.38 -0.46
CA ARG A 254 -16.35 16.04 -1.88
C ARG A 254 -17.55 15.35 -2.52
N GLY A 255 -18.72 15.40 -1.92
CA GLY A 255 -19.96 14.84 -2.48
C GLY A 255 -20.20 13.36 -2.17
N GLY A 256 -19.48 12.79 -1.20
CA GLY A 256 -19.75 11.46 -0.68
C GLY A 256 -18.59 10.45 -0.85
N ARG A 257 -18.81 9.27 -0.26
CA ARG A 257 -17.85 8.16 -0.27
C ARG A 257 -17.86 7.39 -1.59
N VAL A 258 -16.71 6.84 -1.96
CA VAL A 258 -16.54 5.94 -3.12
C VAL A 258 -17.09 4.55 -2.78
N VAL A 259 -16.77 4.05 -1.59
CA VAL A 259 -17.22 2.73 -1.11
C VAL A 259 -18.53 2.91 -0.35
N ARG A 260 -19.65 2.69 -1.05
CA ARG A 260 -21.00 2.81 -0.49
C ARG A 260 -21.99 1.84 -1.13
N GLY A 261 -23.04 1.48 -0.41
CA GLY A 261 -24.10 0.61 -0.94
C GLY A 261 -23.53 -0.71 -1.51
N LYS A 262 -23.93 -1.02 -2.74
CA LYS A 262 -23.50 -2.26 -3.43
C LYS A 262 -21.99 -2.36 -3.64
N ALA A 263 -21.26 -1.23 -3.68
CA ALA A 263 -19.83 -1.23 -3.88
C ALA A 263 -19.04 -1.99 -2.79
N TRP A 264 -19.64 -2.27 -1.65
CA TRP A 264 -19.01 -3.10 -0.62
C TRP A 264 -18.79 -4.54 -1.08
N LEU A 265 -19.77 -5.15 -1.73
CA LEU A 265 -19.76 -6.57 -2.08
C LEU A 265 -19.62 -6.83 -3.58
N TRP A 266 -20.17 -5.96 -4.45
CA TRP A 266 -20.13 -6.10 -5.90
C TRP A 266 -20.38 -4.76 -6.60
N GLY A 267 -20.08 -4.71 -7.92
CA GLY A 267 -20.41 -3.57 -8.78
C GLY A 267 -19.34 -2.50 -8.86
N GLY A 268 -18.22 -2.63 -8.15
CA GLY A 268 -17.13 -1.66 -8.15
C GLY A 268 -17.48 -0.31 -7.50
N PRO A 269 -16.64 0.75 -7.66
CA PRO A 269 -16.86 2.04 -7.03
C PRO A 269 -18.17 2.70 -7.49
N ALA A 270 -18.77 3.48 -6.59
CA ALA A 270 -19.90 4.34 -6.94
C ALA A 270 -19.44 5.41 -7.95
N ALA A 271 -20.29 5.67 -8.94
CA ALA A 271 -20.05 6.71 -9.92
C ALA A 271 -20.15 8.12 -9.28
#